data_09a712086db4bf0a3808b76627a1462d
#
_entry.id   09a712086db4bf0a3808b76627a1462d
#
_cell.length_a   1.000
_cell.length_b   1.000
_cell.length_c   1.000
_cell.angle_alpha   90.00
_cell.angle_beta   90.00
_cell.angle_gamma   90.00
#
_symmetry.space_group_name_H-M   'P 1'
#
loop_
_entity.id
_entity.type
_entity.pdbx_description
1 polymer ?
#
loop_
_entity_poly.entity_id
_entity_poly.type
_entity_poly.pdbx_seq_one_letter_code
_entity_poly.pdbx_strand_id
1 'polypeptide(L)'
;MKILLDECVTKRLKKNLEEFEVFEVFTVRELALSGIKNGILMVYCVENKFDILLTIDKNLMYQQNLDKYPVTIVVLNSFTSKLEELITFLPSFKLQEKILQKHKAYIIHK
;
A
#
# COMPACT_ATOMS: atom_id res chain seq x y z
N MET A 1 2.79 12.37 1.37
CA MET A 1 1.99 11.29 0.78
C MET A 1 1.67 10.27 1.85
N LYS A 2 0.41 9.97 2.00
CA LYS A 2 -0.08 9.14 3.09
C LYS A 2 -0.32 7.71 2.63
N ILE A 3 0.38 6.76 3.26
CA ILE A 3 0.37 5.35 2.86
C ILE A 3 -0.22 4.49 3.97
N LEU A 4 -1.13 3.58 3.60
CA LEU A 4 -1.61 2.53 4.50
C LEU A 4 -0.99 1.19 4.07
N LEU A 5 -0.34 0.50 5.00
CA LEU A 5 0.17 -0.85 4.77
C LEU A 5 -0.93 -1.86 5.05
N ASP A 6 -1.25 -2.68 4.05
CA ASP A 6 -2.22 -3.77 4.18
C ASP A 6 -1.73 -4.80 5.21
N GLU A 7 -2.66 -5.55 5.77
CA GLU A 7 -2.39 -6.52 6.82
C GLU A 7 -1.35 -7.58 6.45
N CYS A 8 -1.30 -7.96 5.16
CA CYS A 8 -0.33 -8.96 4.67
C CYS A 8 1.10 -8.43 4.54
N VAL A 9 1.29 -7.12 4.69
CA VAL A 9 2.63 -6.50 4.63
C VAL A 9 3.18 -6.38 6.03
N THR A 10 4.43 -6.81 6.24
CA THR A 10 5.04 -6.69 7.57
C THR A 10 5.05 -5.24 8.05
N LYS A 11 4.57 -5.02 9.28
CA LYS A 11 4.56 -3.67 9.88
C LYS A 11 5.95 -3.07 10.00
N ARG A 12 6.99 -3.89 9.98
CA ARG A 12 8.38 -3.44 10.07
C ARG A 12 8.81 -2.60 8.86
N LEU A 13 8.09 -2.74 7.75
CA LEU A 13 8.38 -1.97 6.54
C LEU A 13 8.10 -0.46 6.73
N LYS A 14 7.23 -0.11 7.66
CA LYS A 14 6.87 1.27 7.94
C LYS A 14 8.11 2.14 8.15
N LYS A 15 9.04 1.69 8.99
CA LYS A 15 10.23 2.45 9.31
C LYS A 15 11.11 2.70 8.09
N ASN A 16 11.25 1.70 7.22
CA ASN A 16 12.05 1.83 6.00
C ASN A 16 11.40 2.79 5.00
N LEU A 17 10.07 2.76 4.87
CA LEU A 17 9.35 3.70 4.02
C LEU A 17 9.45 5.13 4.54
N GLU A 18 9.38 5.32 5.84
CA GLU A 18 9.44 6.65 6.45
C GLU A 18 10.84 7.27 6.42
N GLU A 19 11.86 6.52 6.03
CA GLU A 19 13.18 7.09 5.72
C GLU A 19 13.09 8.04 4.52
N PHE A 20 12.10 7.85 3.65
CA PHE A 20 11.78 8.83 2.61
C PHE A 20 10.83 9.87 3.21
N GLU A 21 11.29 11.08 3.36
CA GLU A 21 10.52 12.14 4.03
C GLU A 21 9.14 12.41 3.43
N VAL A 22 8.97 12.09 2.15
CA VAL A 22 7.71 12.31 1.45
C VAL A 22 6.60 11.37 1.94
N PHE A 23 6.93 10.27 2.61
CA PHE A 23 5.94 9.27 3.02
C PHE A 23 5.59 9.37 4.50
N GLU A 24 4.27 9.40 4.77
CA GLU A 24 3.70 9.23 6.11
C GLU A 24 2.98 7.88 6.10
N VAL A 25 3.41 6.94 6.93
CA VAL A 25 3.01 5.54 6.82
C VAL A 25 2.24 5.09 8.05
N PHE A 26 1.12 4.40 7.81
CA PHE A 26 0.29 3.80 8.86
C PHE A 26 0.11 2.31 8.57
N THR A 27 -0.05 1.51 9.62
CA THR A 27 -0.33 0.08 9.46
C THR A 27 -1.78 -0.21 9.83
N VAL A 28 -2.33 -1.25 9.22
CA VAL A 28 -3.68 -1.72 9.53
C VAL A 28 -3.78 -2.06 11.02
N ARG A 29 -2.73 -2.65 11.59
CA ARG A 29 -2.73 -3.02 13.01
C ARG A 29 -2.82 -1.82 13.94
N GLU A 30 -2.01 -0.78 13.70
CA GLU A 30 -2.01 0.39 14.59
C GLU A 30 -3.33 1.18 14.53
N LEU A 31 -4.05 1.06 13.43
CA LEU A 31 -5.36 1.70 13.25
C LEU A 31 -6.52 0.81 13.68
N ALA A 32 -6.23 -0.36 14.28
CA ALA A 32 -7.23 -1.33 14.74
C ALA A 32 -8.15 -1.81 13.61
N LEU A 33 -7.59 -2.00 12.42
CA LEU A 33 -8.33 -2.41 11.24
C LEU A 33 -8.04 -3.87 10.84
N SER A 34 -7.35 -4.64 11.69
CA SER A 34 -7.02 -6.03 11.40
C SER A 34 -8.29 -6.85 11.19
N GLY A 35 -8.29 -7.66 10.15
CA GLY A 35 -9.41 -8.56 9.83
C GLY A 35 -10.56 -7.94 9.08
N ILE A 36 -10.54 -6.64 8.78
CA ILE A 36 -11.63 -6.05 8.01
C ILE A 36 -11.54 -6.44 6.53
N LYS A 37 -12.69 -6.48 5.86
CA LYS A 37 -12.75 -6.82 4.44
C LYS A 37 -12.15 -5.71 3.57
N ASN A 38 -11.60 -6.09 2.44
CA ASN A 38 -10.92 -5.15 1.54
C ASN A 38 -11.81 -4.00 1.07
N GLY A 39 -13.10 -4.27 0.81
CA GLY A 39 -14.03 -3.20 0.42
C GLY A 39 -14.18 -2.13 1.49
N ILE A 40 -14.24 -2.55 2.76
CA ILE A 40 -14.33 -1.63 3.89
C ILE A 40 -13.02 -0.89 4.06
N LEU A 41 -11.90 -1.57 3.85
CA LEU A 41 -10.58 -0.97 3.92
C LEU A 41 -10.42 0.14 2.86
N MET A 42 -10.94 -0.09 1.65
CA MET A 42 -10.91 0.90 0.58
C MET A 42 -11.70 2.16 0.98
N VAL A 43 -12.89 1.98 1.55
CA VAL A 43 -13.71 3.11 2.04
C VAL A 43 -12.96 3.87 3.11
N TYR A 44 -12.33 3.15 4.05
CA TYR A 44 -11.53 3.78 5.10
C TYR A 44 -10.41 4.64 4.51
N CYS A 45 -9.72 4.13 3.50
CA CYS A 45 -8.64 4.87 2.83
C CYS A 45 -9.14 6.18 2.23
N VAL A 46 -10.31 6.14 1.58
CA VAL A 46 -10.92 7.34 0.98
C VAL A 46 -11.32 8.34 2.05
N GLU A 47 -12.02 7.88 3.08
CA GLU A 47 -12.53 8.76 4.15
C GLU A 47 -11.40 9.41 4.95
N ASN A 48 -10.27 8.74 5.09
CA ASN A 48 -9.14 9.23 5.86
C ASN A 48 -8.02 9.80 4.97
N LYS A 49 -8.32 10.01 3.70
CA LYS A 49 -7.45 10.70 2.74
C LYS A 49 -6.09 10.02 2.56
N PHE A 50 -6.07 8.70 2.55
CA PHE A 50 -4.89 7.95 2.17
C PHE A 50 -4.65 8.07 0.66
N ASP A 51 -3.42 8.29 0.28
CA ASP A 51 -3.03 8.36 -1.14
C ASP A 51 -2.79 6.97 -1.71
N ILE A 52 -2.19 6.09 -0.92
CA ILE A 52 -1.75 4.76 -1.37
C ILE A 52 -2.17 3.70 -0.36
N LEU A 53 -2.71 2.59 -0.87
CA LEU A 53 -2.82 1.34 -0.13
C LEU A 53 -1.74 0.41 -0.67
N LEU A 54 -0.74 0.09 0.15
CA LEU A 54 0.39 -0.75 -0.22
C LEU A 54 0.16 -2.18 0.25
N THR A 55 0.25 -3.12 -0.67
CA THR A 55 -0.02 -4.53 -0.41
C THR A 55 0.95 -5.44 -1.17
N ILE A 56 0.94 -6.72 -0.85
CA ILE A 56 1.58 -7.77 -1.66
C ILE A 56 0.55 -8.72 -2.25
N ASP A 57 -0.73 -8.49 -1.98
CA ASP A 57 -1.82 -9.31 -2.50
C ASP A 57 -2.23 -8.84 -3.91
N LYS A 58 -1.81 -9.59 -4.91
CA LYS A 58 -2.13 -9.26 -6.31
C LYS A 58 -3.62 -9.31 -6.60
N ASN A 59 -4.38 -10.10 -5.86
CA ASN A 59 -5.82 -10.21 -6.07
C ASN A 59 -6.57 -8.93 -5.74
N LEU A 60 -6.02 -8.10 -4.87
CA LEU A 60 -6.64 -6.83 -4.50
C LEU A 60 -6.87 -5.93 -5.70
N MET A 61 -6.00 -5.99 -6.71
CA MET A 61 -6.14 -5.23 -7.96
C MET A 61 -7.42 -5.56 -8.72
N TYR A 62 -7.89 -6.81 -8.61
CA TYR A 62 -9.00 -7.32 -9.41
C TYR A 62 -10.30 -7.39 -8.63
N GLN A 63 -10.24 -7.40 -7.31
CA GLN A 63 -11.41 -7.59 -6.45
C GLN A 63 -12.20 -6.31 -6.22
N GLN A 64 -11.60 -5.15 -6.47
CA GLN A 64 -12.20 -3.87 -6.14
C GLN A 64 -12.54 -3.06 -7.39
N ASN A 65 -13.65 -2.33 -7.34
CA ASN A 65 -13.99 -1.38 -8.38
C ASN A 65 -13.24 -0.08 -8.12
N LEU A 66 -12.06 0.06 -8.72
CA LEU A 66 -11.16 1.19 -8.48
C LEU A 66 -11.75 2.53 -8.90
N ASP A 67 -12.71 2.53 -9.83
CA ASP A 67 -13.35 3.79 -10.26
C ASP A 67 -14.10 4.47 -9.10
N LYS A 68 -14.50 3.70 -8.11
CA LYS A 68 -15.24 4.23 -6.94
C LYS A 68 -14.33 4.84 -5.88
N TYR A 69 -13.03 4.52 -5.91
CA TYR A 69 -12.15 4.84 -4.80
C TYR A 69 -10.97 5.69 -5.26
N PRO A 70 -10.91 6.98 -4.89
CA PRO A 70 -9.78 7.85 -5.24
C PRO A 70 -8.54 7.55 -4.39
N VAL A 71 -8.04 6.34 -4.53
CA VAL A 71 -6.83 5.86 -3.86
C VAL A 71 -6.02 5.05 -4.87
N THR A 72 -4.70 5.06 -4.73
CA THR A 72 -3.81 4.24 -5.56
C THR A 72 -3.51 2.94 -4.83
N ILE A 73 -3.70 1.81 -5.50
CA ILE A 73 -3.26 0.52 -4.97
C ILE A 73 -1.87 0.23 -5.53
N VAL A 74 -0.92 -0.03 -4.65
CA VAL A 74 0.45 -0.41 -5.04
C VAL A 74 0.71 -1.82 -4.53
N VAL A 75 1.02 -2.71 -5.45
CA VAL A 75 1.32 -4.11 -5.15
C VAL A 75 2.80 -4.36 -5.36
N LEU A 76 3.51 -4.69 -4.30
CA LEU A 76 4.89 -5.13 -4.42
C LEU A 76 4.88 -6.58 -4.92
N ASN A 77 5.61 -6.86 -6.02
CA ASN A 77 5.60 -8.17 -6.67
C ASN A 77 6.45 -9.18 -5.89
N SER A 78 6.04 -9.49 -4.67
CA SER A 78 6.74 -10.40 -3.77
C SER A 78 5.87 -11.61 -3.44
N PHE A 79 6.52 -12.75 -3.25
CA PHE A 79 5.87 -13.98 -2.80
C PHE A 79 5.97 -14.14 -1.28
N THR A 80 6.59 -13.20 -0.58
CA THR A 80 6.80 -13.28 0.85
C THR A 80 6.64 -11.91 1.49
N SER A 81 6.26 -11.90 2.78
CA SER A 81 6.15 -10.69 3.58
C SER A 81 7.45 -10.37 4.35
N LYS A 82 8.51 -11.12 4.11
CA LYS A 82 9.78 -10.91 4.82
C LYS A 82 10.35 -9.53 4.55
N LEU A 83 10.77 -8.86 5.60
CA LEU A 83 11.26 -7.48 5.53
C LEU A 83 12.43 -7.34 4.56
N GLU A 84 13.41 -8.21 4.64
CA GLU A 84 14.60 -8.16 3.80
C GLU A 84 14.28 -8.26 2.31
N GLU A 85 13.20 -8.97 1.96
CA GLU A 85 12.75 -9.04 0.56
C GLU A 85 11.99 -7.77 0.18
N LEU A 86 11.08 -7.31 1.03
CA LEU A 86 10.24 -6.14 0.70
C LEU A 86 11.07 -4.86 0.58
N ILE A 87 12.13 -4.73 1.34
CA ILE A 87 13.03 -3.57 1.25
C ILE A 87 13.60 -3.43 -0.17
N THR A 88 13.84 -4.55 -0.86
CA THR A 88 14.43 -4.52 -2.22
C THR A 88 13.52 -3.85 -3.26
N PHE A 89 12.22 -3.70 -2.97
CA PHE A 89 11.26 -3.04 -3.88
C PHE A 89 11.22 -1.52 -3.69
N LEU A 90 11.73 -1.00 -2.56
CA LEU A 90 11.54 0.40 -2.21
C LEU A 90 12.22 1.39 -3.17
N PRO A 91 13.43 1.12 -3.70
CA PRO A 91 14.01 2.02 -4.69
C PRO A 91 13.13 2.20 -5.92
N SER A 92 12.59 1.09 -6.47
CA SER A 92 11.68 1.13 -7.60
C SER A 92 10.39 1.88 -7.28
N PHE A 93 9.82 1.62 -6.13
CA PHE A 93 8.62 2.30 -5.67
C PHE A 93 8.86 3.82 -5.58
N LYS A 94 9.95 4.23 -4.96
CA LYS A 94 10.27 5.66 -4.82
C LYS A 94 10.46 6.34 -6.15
N LEU A 95 11.07 5.68 -7.13
CA LEU A 95 11.25 6.23 -8.46
C LEU A 95 9.91 6.45 -9.17
N GLN A 96 8.91 5.62 -8.89
CA GLN A 96 7.63 5.66 -9.57
C GLN A 96 6.57 6.49 -8.84
N GLU A 97 6.84 6.95 -7.62
CA GLU A 97 5.79 7.58 -6.79
C GLU A 97 5.16 8.82 -7.44
N LYS A 98 5.91 9.54 -8.27
CA LYS A 98 5.41 10.75 -8.93
C LYS A 98 4.44 10.49 -10.07
N ILE A 99 4.45 9.27 -10.63
CA ILE A 99 3.59 8.92 -11.76
C ILE A 99 2.37 8.13 -11.34
N LEU A 100 2.25 7.79 -10.06
CA LEU A 100 1.12 7.02 -9.56
C LEU A 100 -0.14 7.87 -9.56
N GLN A 101 -1.24 7.30 -10.04
CA GLN A 101 -2.51 8.00 -10.17
C GLN A 101 -3.58 7.32 -9.32
N LYS A 102 -4.48 8.12 -8.76
CA LYS A 102 -5.65 7.61 -8.04
C LYS A 102 -6.55 6.83 -8.99
N HIS A 103 -7.38 5.95 -8.43
CA HIS A 103 -8.26 5.05 -9.18
C HIS A 103 -7.52 3.99 -9.99
N LYS A 104 -6.24 3.77 -9.72
CA LYS A 104 -5.41 2.79 -10.46
C LYS A 104 -4.64 1.89 -9.51
N ALA A 105 -4.25 0.73 -10.03
CA ALA A 105 -3.40 -0.22 -9.33
C ALA A 105 -2.12 -0.43 -10.13
N TYR A 106 -1.01 -0.55 -9.44
CA TYR A 106 0.32 -0.72 -10.03
C TYR A 106 1.03 -1.89 -9.37
N ILE A 107 1.71 -2.70 -10.17
CA ILE A 107 2.61 -3.74 -9.67
C ILE A 107 4.01 -3.18 -9.73
N ILE A 108 4.70 -3.18 -8.60
CA ILE A 108 6.07 -2.69 -8.49
C ILE A 108 7.01 -3.89 -8.49
N HIS A 109 7.99 -3.88 -9.36
CA HIS A 109 9.06 -4.86 -9.43
C HIS A 109 10.33 -4.29 -8.79
N LYS A 110 11.25 -5.17 -8.48
CA LYS A 110 12.56 -4.76 -7.93
C LYS A 110 13.32 -3.85 -8.89
#